data_f0cb9ffe2708187481cdd480ec35f8bf
#
_entry.id   f0cb9ffe2708187481cdd480ec35f8bf
#
_cell.length_a   1.000
_cell.length_b   1.000
_cell.length_c   1.000
_cell.angle_alpha   90.00
_cell.angle_beta   90.00
_cell.angle_gamma   90.00
#
_symmetry.space_group_name_H-M   'P 1'
#
loop_
_entity.id
_entity.type
_entity.pdbx_description
1 polymer ?
#
loop_
_entity_poly.entity_id
_entity_poly.type
_entity_poly.pdbx_seq_one_letter_code
_entity_poly.pdbx_strand_id
1 'polypeptide(L)'
;MKNRIVLFIAGCCALLLSSCLGSDDTQYEWSKDCQILSFSLSNDSIPGLKDVVFTIDQVEGKIFNIDSMPYGTKLDEKVICTVKLASTVYTCQVMQEAISDTLSYWNLEDSLDFSKPVKFVNTLWDGQTTKTYIAQVNIHQVVPDSMVWGVYKEGITDGAVKEEKVVVFGEGSGESYYMYTQPVNVNEGYRLYRSAVTDGKNWTELSVSG
;
A
#
# COMPACT_ATOMS: atom_id res chain seq x y z
N MET A 1 39.31 -73.66 7.78
CA MET A 1 39.33 -72.29 7.29
C MET A 1 38.05 -71.88 6.52
N LYS A 2 37.47 -72.74 5.65
CA LYS A 2 36.24 -72.43 4.88
C LYS A 2 35.06 -72.02 5.76
N ASN A 3 34.78 -72.70 6.87
CA ASN A 3 33.63 -72.36 7.72
C ASN A 3 33.74 -71.03 8.48
N ARG A 4 34.94 -70.55 8.74
CA ARG A 4 35.14 -69.25 9.38
C ARG A 4 34.92 -68.09 8.42
N ILE A 5 35.21 -68.28 7.14
CA ILE A 5 35.01 -67.28 6.10
C ILE A 5 33.49 -67.12 5.79
N VAL A 6 32.78 -68.26 5.74
CA VAL A 6 31.33 -68.24 5.53
C VAL A 6 30.58 -67.54 6.68
N LEU A 7 31.02 -67.75 7.93
CA LEU A 7 30.46 -67.09 9.11
C LEU A 7 30.74 -65.57 9.08
N PHE A 8 31.92 -65.15 8.62
CA PHE A 8 32.27 -63.71 8.48
C PHE A 8 31.43 -63.03 7.38
N ILE A 9 31.23 -63.70 6.25
CA ILE A 9 30.40 -63.15 5.14
C ILE A 9 28.93 -63.09 5.56
N ALA A 10 28.41 -64.11 6.26
CA ALA A 10 27.03 -64.05 6.78
C ALA A 10 26.84 -62.95 7.83
N GLY A 11 27.83 -62.70 8.69
CA GLY A 11 27.80 -61.58 9.65
C GLY A 11 27.83 -60.22 9.01
N CYS A 12 28.64 -60.03 7.96
CA CYS A 12 28.65 -58.76 7.20
C CYS A 12 27.37 -58.49 6.42
N CYS A 13 26.77 -59.56 5.83
CA CYS A 13 25.47 -59.39 5.14
C CYS A 13 24.35 -59.02 6.12
N ALA A 14 24.35 -59.59 7.34
CA ALA A 14 23.35 -59.24 8.36
C ALA A 14 23.47 -57.77 8.84
N LEU A 15 24.68 -57.20 8.88
CA LEU A 15 24.90 -55.82 9.23
C LEU A 15 24.53 -54.83 8.12
N LEU A 16 24.57 -55.26 6.88
CA LEU A 16 24.17 -54.43 5.73
C LEU A 16 22.64 -54.35 5.54
N LEU A 17 21.88 -55.28 6.09
CA LEU A 17 20.41 -55.27 6.01
C LEU A 17 19.73 -54.42 7.10
N SER A 18 20.48 -53.98 8.14
CA SER A 18 19.91 -53.13 9.17
C SER A 18 20.00 -51.60 8.86
N SER A 19 20.60 -51.25 7.72
CA SER A 19 20.79 -49.84 7.33
C SER A 19 19.63 -49.25 6.53
N CYS A 20 18.53 -50.00 6.29
CA CYS A 20 17.41 -49.50 5.51
C CYS A 20 16.06 -49.54 6.23
N LEU A 21 16.06 -49.59 7.57
CA LEU A 21 14.85 -49.31 8.35
C LEU A 21 15.01 -47.92 9.01
N GLY A 22 15.38 -46.91 8.22
CA GLY A 22 14.95 -45.56 8.52
C GLY A 22 13.45 -45.54 8.37
N SER A 23 12.72 -45.46 9.46
CA SER A 23 11.35 -44.99 9.41
C SER A 23 11.42 -43.63 8.73
N ASP A 24 11.06 -43.58 7.45
CA ASP A 24 10.57 -42.34 6.87
C ASP A 24 9.29 -41.99 7.64
N ASP A 25 9.42 -41.52 8.86
CA ASP A 25 8.53 -40.56 9.42
C ASP A 25 8.70 -39.29 8.52
N THR A 26 8.15 -39.36 7.33
CA THR A 26 7.76 -38.15 6.62
C THR A 26 6.76 -37.50 7.54
N GLN A 27 7.26 -36.68 8.47
CA GLN A 27 6.44 -35.67 9.11
C GLN A 27 5.90 -34.86 7.94
N TYR A 28 4.67 -35.12 7.60
CA TYR A 28 3.92 -34.30 6.68
C TYR A 28 3.85 -32.91 7.32
N GLU A 29 4.86 -32.08 7.01
CA GLU A 29 4.80 -30.67 7.41
C GLU A 29 3.66 -30.04 6.61
N TRP A 30 2.52 -29.90 7.26
CA TRP A 30 1.40 -29.17 6.71
C TRP A 30 1.88 -27.79 6.34
N SER A 31 1.70 -27.41 5.09
CA SER A 31 2.01 -26.06 4.65
C SER A 31 1.30 -25.06 5.57
N LYS A 32 2.05 -24.10 6.10
CA LYS A 32 1.52 -23.01 6.95
C LYS A 32 1.15 -21.78 6.13
N ASP A 33 0.68 -21.99 4.90
CA ASP A 33 0.34 -20.92 3.99
C ASP A 33 -1.08 -20.41 4.24
N CYS A 34 -1.18 -19.19 4.78
CA CYS A 34 -2.43 -18.45 5.04
C CYS A 34 -2.71 -17.36 3.99
N GLN A 35 -2.10 -17.44 2.81
CA GLN A 35 -2.07 -16.31 1.88
C GLN A 35 -3.39 -16.11 1.14
N ILE A 36 -3.68 -14.84 0.84
CA ILE A 36 -4.58 -14.43 -0.23
C ILE A 36 -3.77 -14.44 -1.54
N LEU A 37 -4.18 -15.27 -2.50
CA LEU A 37 -3.48 -15.46 -3.77
C LEU A 37 -3.98 -14.51 -4.86
N SER A 38 -5.27 -14.18 -4.85
CA SER A 38 -5.84 -13.17 -5.73
C SER A 38 -6.98 -12.44 -5.05
N PHE A 39 -7.22 -11.22 -5.48
CA PHE A 39 -8.25 -10.33 -4.96
C PHE A 39 -8.83 -9.49 -6.09
N SER A 40 -10.14 -9.44 -6.20
CA SER A 40 -10.83 -8.58 -7.14
C SER A 40 -12.17 -8.12 -6.57
N LEU A 41 -12.63 -6.97 -7.05
CA LEU A 41 -13.91 -6.38 -6.67
C LEU A 41 -14.78 -6.19 -7.91
N SER A 42 -16.09 -6.34 -7.75
CA SER A 42 -17.04 -6.05 -8.80
C SER A 42 -18.36 -5.52 -8.25
N ASN A 43 -18.95 -4.60 -8.99
CA ASN A 43 -20.31 -4.13 -8.82
C ASN A 43 -20.72 -3.48 -10.14
N ASP A 44 -21.82 -3.91 -10.73
CA ASP A 44 -22.29 -3.41 -12.04
C ASP A 44 -22.70 -1.93 -12.01
N SER A 45 -23.04 -1.41 -10.83
CA SER A 45 -23.38 0.01 -10.63
C SER A 45 -22.14 0.92 -10.50
N ILE A 46 -20.94 0.35 -10.37
CA ILE A 46 -19.69 1.11 -10.19
C ILE A 46 -18.81 0.95 -11.43
N PRO A 47 -18.81 1.93 -12.36
CA PRO A 47 -18.05 1.84 -13.59
C PRO A 47 -16.55 1.63 -13.33
N GLY A 48 -15.95 0.68 -14.05
CA GLY A 48 -14.51 0.40 -13.99
C GLY A 48 -14.04 -0.39 -12.78
N LEU A 49 -14.87 -0.65 -11.77
CA LEU A 49 -14.45 -1.38 -10.56
C LEU A 49 -13.90 -2.79 -10.87
N LYS A 50 -14.53 -3.50 -11.80
CA LYS A 50 -14.12 -4.85 -12.21
C LYS A 50 -12.76 -4.90 -12.93
N ASP A 51 -12.33 -3.77 -13.48
CA ASP A 51 -11.08 -3.65 -14.24
C ASP A 51 -9.91 -3.18 -13.35
N VAL A 52 -10.20 -2.88 -12.08
CA VAL A 52 -9.19 -2.45 -11.11
C VAL A 52 -8.24 -3.59 -10.77
N VAL A 53 -6.95 -3.33 -10.93
CA VAL A 53 -5.90 -4.28 -10.54
C VAL A 53 -5.45 -4.02 -9.11
N PHE A 54 -5.56 -5.03 -8.26
CA PHE A 54 -5.14 -4.96 -6.87
C PHE A 54 -3.76 -5.59 -6.67
N THR A 55 -2.92 -4.90 -5.94
CA THR A 55 -1.63 -5.39 -5.45
C THR A 55 -1.84 -6.01 -4.08
N ILE A 56 -1.29 -7.21 -3.86
CA ILE A 56 -1.32 -7.91 -2.58
C ILE A 56 0.10 -7.93 -2.02
N ASP A 57 0.34 -7.10 -1.00
CA ASP A 57 1.58 -7.13 -0.24
C ASP A 57 1.51 -8.26 0.80
N GLN A 58 2.24 -9.33 0.52
CA GLN A 58 2.28 -10.50 1.38
C GLN A 58 3.07 -10.27 2.67
N VAL A 59 3.95 -9.29 2.71
CA VAL A 59 4.79 -8.98 3.88
C VAL A 59 4.04 -8.11 4.87
N GLU A 60 3.46 -7.01 4.38
CA GLU A 60 2.72 -6.08 5.22
C GLU A 60 1.25 -6.45 5.42
N GLY A 61 0.74 -7.44 4.67
CA GLY A 61 -0.67 -7.80 4.70
C GLY A 61 -1.58 -6.68 4.21
N LYS A 62 -1.19 -6.02 3.12
CA LYS A 62 -1.99 -4.94 2.52
C LYS A 62 -2.49 -5.34 1.13
N ILE A 63 -3.71 -4.94 0.81
CA ILE A 63 -4.31 -5.09 -0.51
C ILE A 63 -4.79 -3.72 -0.96
N PHE A 64 -4.29 -3.25 -2.10
CA PHE A 64 -4.61 -1.91 -2.60
C PHE A 64 -4.47 -1.83 -4.12
N ASN A 65 -5.14 -0.87 -4.73
CA ASN A 65 -4.94 -0.52 -6.14
C ASN A 65 -3.90 0.61 -6.26
N ILE A 66 -2.97 0.47 -7.22
CA ILE A 66 -1.96 1.50 -7.51
C ILE A 66 -2.63 2.67 -8.22
N ASP A 67 -3.38 2.37 -9.28
CA ASP A 67 -4.13 3.37 -10.02
C ASP A 67 -5.43 3.66 -9.29
N SER A 68 -5.55 4.87 -8.74
CA SER A 68 -6.73 5.28 -7.97
C SER A 68 -7.98 5.32 -8.85
N MET A 69 -9.11 4.92 -8.29
CA MET A 69 -10.41 5.10 -8.93
C MET A 69 -10.77 6.59 -9.05
N PRO A 70 -11.66 6.96 -9.98
CA PRO A 70 -12.09 8.33 -10.17
C PRO A 70 -12.62 8.98 -8.89
N TYR A 71 -12.41 10.30 -8.78
CA TYR A 71 -12.98 11.09 -7.69
C TYR A 71 -14.50 10.92 -7.61
N GLY A 72 -15.01 10.77 -6.40
CA GLY A 72 -16.44 10.62 -6.15
C GLY A 72 -16.98 9.19 -6.35
N THR A 73 -16.11 8.20 -6.64
CA THR A 73 -16.52 6.80 -6.63
C THR A 73 -17.02 6.42 -5.23
N LYS A 74 -18.23 5.87 -5.17
CA LYS A 74 -18.83 5.40 -3.91
C LYS A 74 -18.71 3.89 -3.84
N LEU A 75 -18.25 3.40 -2.70
CA LEU A 75 -18.03 1.97 -2.41
C LEU A 75 -18.89 1.51 -1.20
N ASP A 76 -19.85 2.34 -0.80
CA ASP A 76 -20.84 2.07 0.26
C ASP A 76 -21.98 1.15 -0.21
N GLU A 77 -22.04 0.84 -1.51
CA GLU A 77 -22.93 -0.16 -2.04
C GLU A 77 -22.32 -1.55 -1.88
N LYS A 78 -23.17 -2.58 -1.99
CA LYS A 78 -22.75 -3.99 -1.88
C LYS A 78 -21.75 -4.33 -2.98
N VAL A 79 -20.49 -4.41 -2.63
CA VAL A 79 -19.40 -4.79 -3.54
C VAL A 79 -19.15 -6.28 -3.41
N ILE A 80 -19.21 -6.99 -4.54
CA ILE A 80 -18.86 -8.41 -4.60
C ILE A 80 -17.33 -8.49 -4.55
N CYS A 81 -16.82 -9.18 -3.53
CA CYS A 81 -15.40 -9.41 -3.35
C CYS A 81 -15.08 -10.86 -3.71
N THR A 82 -14.20 -11.06 -4.69
CA THR A 82 -13.74 -12.40 -5.06
C THR A 82 -12.31 -12.58 -4.60
N VAL A 83 -12.09 -13.56 -3.72
CA VAL A 83 -10.78 -13.88 -3.14
C VAL A 83 -10.42 -15.32 -3.41
N LYS A 84 -9.20 -15.55 -3.87
CA LYS A 84 -8.62 -16.89 -3.93
C LYS A 84 -7.67 -17.06 -2.75
N LEU A 85 -7.97 -17.98 -1.88
CA LEU A 85 -7.17 -18.32 -0.71
C LEU A 85 -6.19 -19.48 -1.02
N ALA A 86 -5.11 -19.57 -0.25
CA ALA A 86 -4.29 -20.78 -0.25
C ALA A 86 -5.13 -21.98 0.23
N SER A 87 -4.84 -23.17 -0.32
CA SER A 87 -5.62 -24.40 -0.06
C SER A 87 -5.62 -24.86 1.41
N THR A 88 -4.71 -24.35 2.20
CA THR A 88 -4.52 -24.63 3.63
C THR A 88 -5.36 -23.74 4.54
N VAL A 89 -5.96 -22.68 4.02
CA VAL A 89 -6.84 -21.80 4.78
C VAL A 89 -8.16 -22.51 5.08
N TYR A 90 -8.49 -22.59 6.35
CA TYR A 90 -9.73 -23.22 6.84
C TYR A 90 -10.89 -22.22 6.95
N THR A 91 -10.60 -21.04 7.51
CA THR A 91 -11.62 -20.00 7.63
C THR A 91 -11.04 -18.65 7.22
N CYS A 92 -11.91 -17.81 6.66
CA CYS A 92 -11.67 -16.40 6.44
C CYS A 92 -12.74 -15.59 7.19
N GLN A 93 -12.31 -14.75 8.11
CA GLN A 93 -13.16 -13.82 8.84
C GLN A 93 -12.93 -12.42 8.31
N VAL A 94 -13.97 -11.60 8.29
CA VAL A 94 -13.89 -10.21 7.87
C VAL A 94 -14.36 -9.26 8.96
N MET A 95 -13.77 -8.10 9.01
CA MET A 95 -14.24 -6.95 9.77
C MET A 95 -14.37 -5.78 8.81
N GLN A 96 -15.56 -5.25 8.69
CA GLN A 96 -15.90 -4.11 7.86
C GLN A 96 -15.99 -2.88 8.76
N GLU A 97 -14.94 -2.08 8.82
CA GLU A 97 -14.86 -0.89 9.68
C GLU A 97 -16.02 0.10 9.46
N ALA A 98 -16.59 0.09 8.24
CA ALA A 98 -17.77 0.89 7.91
C ALA A 98 -19.04 0.45 8.66
N ILE A 99 -19.12 -0.81 9.08
CA ILE A 99 -20.32 -1.42 9.65
C ILE A 99 -20.12 -1.77 11.13
N SER A 100 -19.03 -2.45 11.46
CA SER A 100 -18.75 -2.96 12.81
C SER A 100 -17.27 -3.26 13.03
N ASP A 101 -16.78 -3.06 14.23
CA ASP A 101 -15.42 -3.43 14.65
C ASP A 101 -15.30 -4.92 15.03
N THR A 102 -16.30 -5.75 14.69
CA THR A 102 -16.33 -7.16 15.05
C THR A 102 -15.99 -8.03 13.87
N LEU A 103 -15.11 -9.03 14.08
CA LEU A 103 -14.84 -10.07 13.10
C LEU A 103 -16.05 -10.99 12.94
N SER A 104 -16.45 -11.24 11.71
CA SER A 104 -17.52 -12.18 11.34
C SER A 104 -17.02 -13.20 10.33
N TYR A 105 -17.58 -14.40 10.35
CA TYR A 105 -17.32 -15.38 9.30
C TYR A 105 -17.87 -14.86 7.98
N TRP A 106 -17.07 -15.02 6.92
CA TRP A 106 -17.43 -14.63 5.57
C TRP A 106 -17.44 -15.86 4.65
N ASN A 107 -18.52 -16.03 3.93
CA ASN A 107 -18.74 -17.20 3.07
C ASN A 107 -18.16 -17.06 1.66
N LEU A 108 -17.36 -16.01 1.39
CA LEU A 108 -16.74 -15.65 0.11
C LEU A 108 -17.72 -15.16 -0.97
N GLU A 109 -19.03 -15.23 -0.76
CA GLU A 109 -20.06 -14.80 -1.71
C GLU A 109 -20.80 -13.54 -1.23
N ASP A 110 -20.76 -13.24 0.07
CA ASP A 110 -21.40 -12.07 0.61
C ASP A 110 -20.70 -10.79 0.16
N SER A 111 -21.50 -9.82 -0.23
CA SER A 111 -21.00 -8.48 -0.57
C SER A 111 -20.46 -7.76 0.67
N LEU A 112 -19.44 -6.94 0.44
CA LEU A 112 -18.77 -6.17 1.48
C LEU A 112 -18.86 -4.68 1.17
N ASP A 113 -18.77 -3.85 2.23
CA ASP A 113 -18.68 -2.40 2.14
C ASP A 113 -17.21 -1.97 2.17
N PHE A 114 -16.74 -1.37 1.08
CA PHE A 114 -15.37 -0.87 0.91
C PHE A 114 -15.27 0.65 1.01
N SER A 115 -16.28 1.32 1.55
CA SER A 115 -16.19 2.77 1.85
C SER A 115 -15.10 3.09 2.88
N LYS A 116 -14.75 2.08 3.69
CA LYS A 116 -13.59 2.07 4.58
C LYS A 116 -12.76 0.78 4.39
N PRO A 117 -11.55 0.71 4.95
CA PRO A 117 -10.74 -0.50 4.87
C PRO A 117 -11.48 -1.73 5.42
N VAL A 118 -11.32 -2.85 4.72
CA VAL A 118 -11.86 -4.15 5.15
C VAL A 118 -10.70 -5.04 5.60
N LYS A 119 -10.81 -5.55 6.82
CA LYS A 119 -9.83 -6.47 7.39
C LYS A 119 -10.24 -7.90 7.14
N PHE A 120 -9.33 -8.71 6.59
CA PHE A 120 -9.47 -10.16 6.40
C PHE A 120 -8.53 -10.87 7.36
N VAL A 121 -9.04 -11.89 8.05
CA VAL A 121 -8.24 -12.75 8.93
C VAL A 121 -8.42 -14.18 8.48
N ASN A 122 -7.37 -14.71 7.86
CA ASN A 122 -7.30 -16.10 7.44
C ASN A 122 -6.76 -16.96 8.58
N THR A 123 -7.35 -18.12 8.81
CA THR A 123 -6.92 -19.08 9.84
C THR A 123 -6.73 -20.45 9.20
N LEU A 124 -5.65 -21.15 9.55
CA LEU A 124 -5.39 -22.51 9.11
C LEU A 124 -6.23 -23.53 9.88
N TRP A 125 -6.16 -24.79 9.43
CA TRP A 125 -6.78 -25.94 10.09
C TRP A 125 -6.27 -26.18 11.53
N ASP A 126 -5.10 -25.66 11.89
CA ASP A 126 -4.55 -25.76 13.26
C ASP A 126 -5.28 -24.85 14.26
N GLY A 127 -6.12 -23.95 13.75
CA GLY A 127 -6.86 -22.96 14.56
C GLY A 127 -6.00 -21.91 15.25
N GLN A 128 -4.69 -21.94 15.04
CA GLN A 128 -3.71 -21.06 15.72
C GLN A 128 -2.95 -20.15 14.74
N THR A 129 -2.58 -20.69 13.59
CA THR A 129 -1.85 -19.91 12.59
C THR A 129 -2.81 -19.02 11.83
N THR A 130 -2.59 -17.71 11.92
CA THR A 130 -3.41 -16.70 11.26
C THR A 130 -2.59 -15.73 10.44
N LYS A 131 -3.19 -15.18 9.39
CA LYS A 131 -2.64 -14.05 8.63
C LYS A 131 -3.70 -12.99 8.39
N THR A 132 -3.34 -11.76 8.65
CA THR A 132 -4.24 -10.61 8.51
C THR A 132 -3.89 -9.82 7.27
N TYR A 133 -4.92 -9.37 6.53
CA TYR A 133 -4.82 -8.42 5.43
C TYR A 133 -5.76 -7.25 5.67
N ILE A 134 -5.33 -6.07 5.23
CA ILE A 134 -6.17 -4.86 5.20
C ILE A 134 -6.31 -4.48 3.73
N ALA A 135 -7.53 -4.59 3.22
CA ALA A 135 -7.85 -4.19 1.86
C ALA A 135 -8.45 -2.79 1.85
N GLN A 136 -7.85 -1.91 1.06
CA GLN A 136 -8.29 -0.54 0.88
C GLN A 136 -8.33 -0.20 -0.60
N VAL A 137 -9.42 0.43 -1.04
CA VAL A 137 -9.54 0.96 -2.40
C VAL A 137 -9.11 2.41 -2.41
N ASN A 138 -8.09 2.72 -3.20
CA ASN A 138 -7.64 4.08 -3.39
C ASN A 138 -8.53 4.79 -4.41
N ILE A 139 -9.05 5.96 -4.03
CA ILE A 139 -9.91 6.81 -4.83
C ILE A 139 -9.27 8.20 -4.86
N HIS A 140 -9.26 8.86 -6.02
CA HIS A 140 -8.78 10.24 -6.12
C HIS A 140 -9.52 11.14 -5.14
N GLN A 141 -8.79 11.91 -4.36
CA GLN A 141 -9.37 12.85 -3.38
C GLN A 141 -9.82 14.16 -4.02
N VAL A 142 -9.37 14.42 -5.25
CA VAL A 142 -9.73 15.59 -6.05
C VAL A 142 -9.94 15.14 -7.50
N VAL A 143 -10.69 15.91 -8.27
CA VAL A 143 -10.78 15.71 -9.72
C VAL A 143 -9.44 16.12 -10.33
N PRO A 144 -8.65 15.21 -10.94
CA PRO A 144 -7.31 15.54 -11.43
C PRO A 144 -7.26 16.70 -12.42
N ASP A 145 -8.28 16.77 -13.29
CA ASP A 145 -8.38 17.80 -14.34
C ASP A 145 -9.05 19.11 -13.88
N SER A 146 -9.42 19.21 -12.60
CA SER A 146 -10.07 20.41 -12.05
C SER A 146 -9.08 21.40 -11.41
N MET A 147 -7.78 21.20 -11.57
CA MET A 147 -6.81 22.21 -11.15
C MET A 147 -6.98 23.46 -12.01
N VAL A 148 -7.75 24.42 -11.50
CA VAL A 148 -7.82 25.74 -12.09
C VAL A 148 -6.61 26.52 -11.62
N TRP A 149 -5.64 26.70 -12.52
CA TRP A 149 -4.53 27.61 -12.30
C TRP A 149 -5.08 29.04 -12.39
N GLY A 150 -5.15 29.72 -11.27
CA GLY A 150 -5.51 31.14 -11.18
C GLY A 150 -4.35 31.98 -10.73
N VAL A 151 -4.38 33.26 -11.08
CA VAL A 151 -3.45 34.23 -10.51
C VAL A 151 -3.80 34.40 -9.03
N TYR A 152 -2.90 34.00 -8.15
CA TYR A 152 -3.12 34.08 -6.71
C TYR A 152 -2.93 35.51 -6.18
N LYS A 153 -1.94 36.21 -6.70
CA LYS A 153 -1.61 37.60 -6.38
C LYS A 153 -0.95 38.26 -7.60
N GLU A 154 -1.45 39.43 -7.97
CA GLU A 154 -0.82 40.28 -8.97
C GLU A 154 -0.16 41.51 -8.30
N GLY A 155 0.77 42.13 -8.99
CA GLY A 155 1.39 43.36 -8.56
C GLY A 155 2.21 43.23 -7.26
N ILE A 156 2.94 42.12 -7.13
CA ILE A 156 3.86 41.91 -5.98
C ILE A 156 5.07 42.86 -6.11
N THR A 157 5.51 43.10 -7.34
CA THR A 157 6.67 43.97 -7.64
C THR A 157 6.22 45.30 -8.21
N ASP A 158 6.92 46.35 -7.84
CA ASP A 158 6.76 47.66 -8.44
C ASP A 158 7.54 47.72 -9.74
N GLY A 159 6.86 47.57 -10.86
CA GLY A 159 7.44 47.68 -12.19
C GLY A 159 7.74 46.35 -12.87
N ALA A 160 8.24 46.42 -14.12
CA ALA A 160 8.53 45.29 -14.92
C ALA A 160 9.78 44.51 -14.44
N VAL A 161 9.67 43.22 -14.33
CA VAL A 161 10.78 42.34 -13.97
C VAL A 161 11.26 41.58 -15.19
N LYS A 162 12.58 41.42 -15.30
CA LYS A 162 13.23 40.64 -16.34
C LYS A 162 13.23 39.15 -16.01
N GLU A 163 13.44 38.85 -14.71
CA GLU A 163 13.56 37.51 -14.20
C GLU A 163 13.06 37.46 -12.74
N GLU A 164 12.35 36.41 -12.39
CA GLU A 164 11.91 36.16 -11.02
C GLU A 164 12.15 34.71 -10.64
N LYS A 165 12.43 34.47 -9.37
CA LYS A 165 12.58 33.13 -8.81
C LYS A 165 12.00 33.10 -7.40
N VAL A 166 11.11 32.12 -7.17
CA VAL A 166 10.53 31.87 -5.85
C VAL A 166 11.12 30.60 -5.26
N VAL A 167 11.49 30.66 -3.98
CA VAL A 167 11.95 29.50 -3.21
C VAL A 167 11.23 29.48 -1.87
N VAL A 168 11.05 28.29 -1.31
CA VAL A 168 10.55 28.09 0.05
C VAL A 168 11.75 27.85 0.95
N PHE A 169 11.80 28.54 2.08
CA PHE A 169 12.85 28.37 3.06
C PHE A 169 12.27 28.48 4.48
N GLY A 170 12.81 27.65 5.40
CA GLY A 170 12.37 27.56 6.79
C GLY A 170 11.95 26.14 7.16
N GLU A 171 11.48 25.95 8.39
CA GLU A 171 10.98 24.68 8.90
C GLU A 171 9.65 24.90 9.64
N GLY A 172 8.69 24.00 9.39
CA GLY A 172 7.39 23.98 10.06
C GLY A 172 6.62 25.29 9.93
N SER A 173 6.14 25.85 11.02
CA SER A 173 5.36 27.10 11.01
C SER A 173 6.18 28.37 10.64
N GLY A 174 7.50 28.23 10.53
CA GLY A 174 8.41 29.30 10.14
C GLY A 174 8.71 29.34 8.63
N GLU A 175 8.16 28.43 7.84
CA GLU A 175 8.33 28.40 6.39
C GLU A 175 7.82 29.69 5.73
N SER A 176 8.59 30.19 4.79
CA SER A 176 8.24 31.39 4.04
C SER A 176 8.64 31.24 2.58
N TYR A 177 7.83 31.84 1.71
CA TYR A 177 8.22 32.10 0.33
C TYR A 177 9.19 33.27 0.30
N TYR A 178 10.26 33.11 -0.47
CA TYR A 178 11.18 34.17 -0.81
C TYR A 178 11.18 34.33 -2.32
N MET A 179 10.87 35.50 -2.80
CA MET A 179 10.87 35.83 -4.23
C MET A 179 11.99 36.82 -4.51
N TYR A 180 12.90 36.35 -5.34
CA TYR A 180 13.99 37.19 -5.85
C TYR A 180 13.60 37.69 -7.24
N THR A 181 13.81 38.99 -7.49
CA THR A 181 13.49 39.64 -8.76
C THR A 181 14.66 40.43 -9.31
N GLN A 182 14.84 40.36 -10.62
CA GLN A 182 15.72 41.20 -11.38
C GLN A 182 14.88 42.21 -12.19
N PRO A 183 14.94 43.52 -11.88
CA PRO A 183 14.26 44.53 -12.67
C PRO A 183 14.77 44.57 -14.12
N VAL A 184 13.91 45.00 -15.05
CA VAL A 184 14.33 45.27 -16.44
C VAL A 184 15.42 46.31 -16.49
N ASN A 185 15.33 47.36 -15.64
CA ASN A 185 16.38 48.32 -15.47
C ASN A 185 17.41 47.84 -14.46
N VAL A 186 18.55 47.39 -14.94
CA VAL A 186 19.64 46.83 -14.13
C VAL A 186 20.22 47.82 -13.08
N ASN A 187 20.00 49.11 -13.25
CA ASN A 187 20.46 50.13 -12.29
C ASN A 187 19.60 50.18 -11.02
N GLU A 188 18.42 49.55 -11.01
CA GLU A 188 17.55 49.51 -9.84
C GLU A 188 17.98 48.46 -8.82
N GLY A 189 18.95 47.60 -9.17
CA GLY A 189 19.42 46.53 -8.31
C GLY A 189 18.41 45.35 -8.20
N TYR A 190 18.82 44.34 -7.50
CA TYR A 190 17.96 43.16 -7.23
C TYR A 190 17.07 43.43 -6.02
N ARG A 191 15.86 42.86 -6.04
CA ARG A 191 14.91 42.97 -4.93
C ARG A 191 14.56 41.59 -4.38
N LEU A 192 14.35 41.53 -3.08
CA LEU A 192 13.95 40.31 -2.38
C LEU A 192 12.65 40.57 -1.62
N TYR A 193 11.68 39.72 -1.81
CA TYR A 193 10.39 39.75 -1.14
C TYR A 193 10.17 38.50 -0.32
N ARG A 194 9.42 38.62 0.76
CA ARG A 194 9.05 37.51 1.64
C ARG A 194 7.55 37.48 1.86
N SER A 195 6.96 36.26 1.89
CA SER A 195 5.60 36.03 2.37
C SER A 195 5.56 34.72 3.17
N ALA A 196 4.69 34.64 4.18
CA ALA A 196 4.47 33.38 4.88
C ALA A 196 3.82 32.34 3.95
N VAL A 197 4.21 31.06 4.05
CA VAL A 197 3.63 29.98 3.25
C VAL A 197 2.12 29.84 3.49
N THR A 198 1.67 30.13 4.70
CA THR A 198 0.25 30.10 5.08
C THR A 198 -0.58 31.22 4.47
N ASP A 199 0.06 32.31 4.03
CA ASP A 199 -0.60 33.49 3.46
C ASP A 199 -0.38 33.59 1.93
N GLY A 200 0.89 33.68 1.49
CA GLY A 200 1.27 33.80 0.08
C GLY A 200 0.74 35.03 -0.66
N LYS A 201 -0.10 35.85 -0.04
CA LYS A 201 -0.73 37.06 -0.63
C LYS A 201 -0.05 38.35 -0.19
N ASN A 202 0.42 38.38 1.07
CA ASN A 202 1.05 39.56 1.64
C ASN A 202 2.58 39.41 1.54
N TRP A 203 3.16 40.17 0.64
CA TRP A 203 4.60 40.20 0.39
C TRP A 203 5.24 41.44 0.97
N THR A 204 6.35 41.25 1.60
CA THR A 204 7.15 42.36 2.19
C THR A 204 8.50 42.38 1.52
N GLU A 205 8.91 43.54 1.01
CA GLU A 205 10.23 43.73 0.46
C GLU A 205 11.27 43.76 1.63
N LEU A 206 12.33 43.00 1.45
CA LEU A 206 13.44 42.92 2.39
C LEU A 206 14.59 43.79 1.89
N SER A 207 15.16 44.61 2.77
CA SER A 207 16.37 45.33 2.45
C SER A 207 17.56 44.38 2.36
N VAL A 208 18.18 44.30 1.20
CA VAL A 208 19.41 43.55 0.96
C VAL A 208 20.57 44.52 1.09
N SER A 209 21.33 44.46 2.20
CA SER A 209 22.58 45.15 2.32
C SER A 209 23.70 44.28 1.78
N GLY A 210 24.38 44.73 0.74
CA GLY A 210 25.62 44.16 0.22
C GLY A 210 26.84 44.82 0.80
#